data_18158302679099cb942dc8c845074f31
#
_entry.id   18158302679099cb942dc8c845074f31
#
_cell.length_a   1.000
_cell.length_b   1.000
_cell.length_c   1.000
_cell.angle_alpha   90.00
_cell.angle_beta   90.00
_cell.angle_gamma   90.00
#
_symmetry.space_group_name_H-M   'P 1'
#
loop_
_entity.id
_entity.type
_entity.pdbx_description
1 polymer ?
#
loop_
_entity_poly.entity_id
_entity_poly.type
_entity_poly.pdbx_seq_one_letter_code
_entity_poly.pdbx_strand_id
1 'polypeptide(L)'
;MPARVRKGDQVKVISGKDKGKTGQVLRVEPKKGRVFIEGLNIQKRHQKPRTVRDTQRGGEVGGVIEKEGPIHLSNVMPLDPKTGDPTRVGTTTDEGGRRVRLARRTGEAFE
;
A
#
# COMPACT_ATOMS: atom_id res chain seq x y z
N MET A 1 2.60 0.59 19.42
CA MET A 1 1.33 0.25 18.76
C MET A 1 1.59 -0.47 17.46
N PRO A 2 0.84 -1.52 17.14
CA PRO A 2 0.92 -2.09 15.80
C PRO A 2 0.46 -1.09 14.76
N ALA A 3 1.08 -1.13 13.59
CA ALA A 3 0.71 -0.25 12.49
C ALA A 3 -0.70 -0.58 12.01
N ARG A 4 -1.47 0.44 11.63
CA ARG A 4 -2.82 0.24 11.07
C ARG A 4 -2.77 -0.53 9.74
N VAL A 5 -1.74 -0.26 8.95
CA VAL A 5 -1.53 -0.88 7.64
C VAL A 5 -0.13 -1.45 7.60
N ARG A 6 0.01 -2.67 7.11
CA ARG A 6 1.30 -3.36 6.96
C ARG A 6 1.46 -3.87 5.54
N LYS A 7 2.72 -4.13 5.18
CA LYS A 7 3.04 -4.80 3.92
C LYS A 7 2.25 -6.10 3.79
N GLY A 8 1.64 -6.31 2.64
CA GLY A 8 0.83 -7.50 2.36
C GLY A 8 -0.64 -7.37 2.69
N ASP A 9 -1.04 -6.31 3.40
CA ASP A 9 -2.46 -6.10 3.71
C ASP A 9 -3.26 -5.80 2.44
N GLN A 10 -4.49 -6.26 2.41
CA GLN A 10 -5.48 -5.83 1.41
C GLN A 10 -6.15 -4.57 1.92
N VAL A 11 -6.16 -3.53 1.10
CA VAL A 11 -6.70 -2.23 1.48
C VAL A 11 -7.58 -1.66 0.38
N LYS A 12 -8.44 -0.70 0.76
CA LYS A 12 -9.26 0.07 -0.18
C LYS A 12 -8.92 1.53 -0.05
N VAL A 13 -8.79 2.22 -1.19
CA VAL A 13 -8.59 3.66 -1.21
C VAL A 13 -9.93 4.35 -1.00
N ILE A 14 -10.01 5.19 0.02
CA ILE A 14 -11.26 5.86 0.41
C ILE A 14 -11.34 7.31 -0.03
N SER A 15 -10.25 7.87 -0.54
CA SER A 15 -10.18 9.26 -0.97
C SER A 15 -9.07 9.44 -2.01
N GLY A 16 -9.21 10.44 -2.87
CA GLY A 16 -8.24 10.75 -3.91
C GLY A 16 -8.64 10.19 -5.27
N LYS A 17 -7.72 10.25 -6.24
CA LYS A 17 -8.01 9.85 -7.62
C LYS A 17 -8.32 8.37 -7.80
N ASP A 18 -7.81 7.52 -6.91
CA ASP A 18 -8.03 6.07 -6.96
C ASP A 18 -9.13 5.60 -6.01
N LYS A 19 -9.97 6.52 -5.52
CA LYS A 19 -11.07 6.20 -4.61
C LYS A 19 -11.90 5.02 -5.11
N GLY A 20 -12.15 4.07 -4.23
CA GLY A 20 -12.93 2.88 -4.53
C GLY A 20 -12.12 1.69 -5.03
N LYS A 21 -10.86 1.89 -5.36
CA LYS A 21 -9.99 0.80 -5.80
C LYS A 21 -9.42 0.05 -4.61
N THR A 22 -9.16 -1.24 -4.80
CA THR A 22 -8.56 -2.11 -3.79
C THR A 22 -7.23 -2.64 -4.31
N GLY A 23 -6.36 -3.03 -3.40
CA GLY A 23 -5.09 -3.62 -3.77
C GLY A 23 -4.30 -4.09 -2.57
N GLN A 24 -3.18 -4.72 -2.86
CA GLN A 24 -2.27 -5.22 -1.83
C GLN A 24 -1.16 -4.21 -1.56
N VAL A 25 -0.87 -3.98 -0.29
CA VAL A 25 0.19 -3.07 0.12
C VAL A 25 1.56 -3.67 -0.22
N LEU A 26 2.34 -2.94 -1.01
CA LEU A 26 3.70 -3.33 -1.36
C LEU A 26 4.71 -2.92 -0.29
N ARG A 27 4.55 -1.72 0.26
CA ARG A 27 5.37 -1.25 1.36
C ARG A 27 4.71 -0.06 2.04
N VAL A 28 5.12 0.21 3.26
CA VAL A 28 4.64 1.33 4.06
C VAL A 28 5.83 2.16 4.51
N GLU A 29 5.70 3.48 4.45
CA GLU A 29 6.67 4.42 5.01
C GLU A 29 5.98 5.23 6.11
N PRO A 30 5.92 4.69 7.34
CA PRO A 30 5.12 5.31 8.42
C PRO A 30 5.60 6.69 8.80
N LYS A 31 6.91 6.94 8.77
CA LYS A 31 7.46 8.24 9.10
C LYS A 31 7.04 9.33 8.13
N LYS A 32 6.81 8.97 6.87
CA LYS A 32 6.35 9.89 5.83
C LYS A 32 4.84 9.87 5.67
N GLY A 33 4.16 8.98 6.38
CA GLY A 33 2.70 8.85 6.33
C GLY A 33 2.18 8.35 4.99
N ARG A 34 2.93 7.51 4.29
CA ARG A 34 2.53 7.06 2.95
C ARG A 34 2.68 5.56 2.75
N VAL A 35 1.95 5.05 1.76
CA VAL A 35 1.89 3.64 1.43
C VAL A 35 1.92 3.47 -0.09
N PHE A 36 2.48 2.36 -0.54
CA PHE A 36 2.51 1.99 -1.95
C PHE A 36 1.65 0.74 -2.14
N ILE A 37 0.68 0.82 -3.05
CA ILE A 37 -0.29 -0.24 -3.27
C ILE A 37 -0.15 -0.74 -4.71
N GLU A 38 -0.11 -2.05 -4.87
CA GLU A 38 0.04 -2.70 -6.18
C GLU A 38 -1.04 -2.22 -7.16
N GLY A 39 -0.60 -1.76 -8.33
CA GLY A 39 -1.48 -1.33 -9.40
C GLY A 39 -2.19 0.00 -9.18
N LEU A 40 -1.92 0.71 -8.09
CA LEU A 40 -2.60 1.99 -7.79
C LEU A 40 -1.64 3.16 -7.86
N ASN A 41 -2.19 4.32 -8.17
CA ASN A 41 -1.45 5.58 -8.32
C ASN A 41 -0.24 5.43 -9.24
N ILE A 42 -0.44 4.77 -10.35
CA ILE A 42 0.63 4.52 -11.31
C ILE A 42 1.14 5.84 -11.89
N GLN A 43 2.43 6.04 -11.78
CA GLN A 43 3.12 7.18 -12.34
C GLN A 43 4.01 6.74 -13.49
N LYS A 44 3.88 7.44 -14.61
CA LYS A 44 4.72 7.21 -15.77
C LYS A 44 5.85 8.21 -15.75
N ARG A 45 7.07 7.72 -15.79
CA ARG A 45 8.26 8.58 -15.85
C ARG A 45 9.07 8.27 -17.08
N HIS A 46 9.50 9.33 -17.77
CA HIS A 46 10.48 9.22 -18.83
C HIS A 46 11.86 9.18 -18.20
N GLN A 47 12.58 8.08 -18.39
CA GLN A 47 13.91 7.93 -17.86
C GLN A 47 14.92 8.34 -18.93
N LYS A 48 15.75 9.34 -18.61
CA LYS A 48 16.81 9.77 -19.50
C LYS A 48 18.06 8.88 -19.31
N PRO A 49 18.84 8.62 -20.38
CA PRO A 49 20.11 7.93 -20.23
C PRO A 49 21.02 8.70 -19.25
N ARG A 50 21.60 7.99 -18.31
CA ARG A 50 22.49 8.59 -17.31
C ARG A 50 23.95 8.43 -17.64
N THR A 51 24.30 7.41 -18.43
CA THR A 51 25.66 7.07 -18.79
C THR A 51 25.73 6.57 -20.23
N VAL A 52 26.93 6.56 -20.81
CA VAL A 52 27.18 6.00 -22.13
C VAL A 52 26.76 4.52 -22.17
N ARG A 53 26.97 3.82 -21.08
CA ARG A 53 26.57 2.41 -20.96
C ARG A 53 25.07 2.23 -21.09
N ASP A 54 24.29 3.09 -20.46
CA ASP A 54 22.82 3.05 -20.57
C ASP A 54 22.40 3.31 -22.01
N THR A 55 23.04 4.24 -22.69
CA THR A 55 22.78 4.56 -24.08
C THR A 55 23.08 3.37 -25.01
N GLN A 56 24.13 2.61 -24.70
CA GLN A 56 24.54 1.46 -25.51
C GLN A 56 23.61 0.25 -25.38
N ARG A 57 22.79 0.20 -24.34
CA ARG A 57 21.83 -0.90 -24.16
C ARG A 57 20.62 -0.80 -25.06
N GLY A 58 20.61 0.16 -25.94
CA GLY A 58 19.57 0.26 -26.96
C GLY A 58 18.38 1.10 -26.56
N GLY A 59 17.29 0.94 -27.28
CA GLY A 59 16.15 1.82 -27.23
C GLY A 59 15.33 1.85 -25.93
N GLU A 60 15.68 1.05 -24.96
CA GLU A 60 14.98 1.06 -23.68
C GLU A 60 15.45 2.18 -22.76
N VAL A 61 16.64 2.71 -23.02
CA VAL A 61 17.16 3.83 -22.25
C VAL A 61 16.42 5.08 -22.65
N GLY A 62 15.84 5.76 -21.66
CA GLY A 62 14.97 6.89 -21.92
C GLY A 62 13.52 6.54 -22.17
N GLY A 63 13.16 5.24 -22.03
CA GLY A 63 11.79 4.79 -22.16
C GLY A 63 10.88 5.25 -21.02
N VAL A 64 9.62 4.86 -21.10
CA VAL A 64 8.62 5.16 -20.08
C VAL A 64 8.63 4.05 -19.04
N ILE A 65 8.80 4.43 -17.77
CA ILE A 65 8.73 3.52 -16.63
C ILE A 65 7.40 3.76 -15.91
N GLU A 66 6.65 2.70 -15.71
CA GLU A 66 5.43 2.74 -14.89
C GLU A 66 5.76 2.20 -13.50
N LYS A 67 5.39 2.95 -12.48
CA LYS A 67 5.68 2.60 -11.10
C LYS A 67 4.59 3.13 -10.19
N GLU A 68 4.26 2.37 -9.16
CA GLU A 68 3.31 2.82 -8.16
C GLU A 68 3.85 4.04 -7.42
N GLY A 69 3.04 5.09 -7.34
CA GLY A 69 3.35 6.28 -6.55
C GLY A 69 2.82 6.17 -5.13
N PRO A 70 3.22 7.09 -4.26
CA PRO A 70 2.78 7.06 -2.87
C PRO A 70 1.33 7.50 -2.72
N ILE A 71 0.62 6.88 -1.77
CA ILE A 71 -0.72 7.26 -1.35
C ILE A 71 -0.63 7.55 0.14
N HIS A 72 -1.25 8.65 0.59
CA HIS A 72 -1.23 8.99 2.01
C HIS A 72 -1.97 7.93 2.82
N LEU A 73 -1.43 7.56 3.98
CA LEU A 73 -2.02 6.54 4.84
C LEU A 73 -3.48 6.84 5.24
N SER A 74 -3.81 8.12 5.41
CA SER A 74 -5.18 8.52 5.76
C SER A 74 -6.19 8.24 4.64
N ASN A 75 -5.73 8.00 3.42
CA ASN A 75 -6.59 7.76 2.26
C ASN A 75 -6.87 6.28 2.01
N VAL A 76 -6.39 5.40 2.87
CA VAL A 76 -6.60 3.96 2.73
C VAL A 76 -7.16 3.36 4.01
N MET A 77 -7.93 2.29 3.87
CA MET A 77 -8.42 1.50 4.99
C MET A 77 -8.16 0.02 4.71
N PRO A 78 -7.70 -0.74 5.71
CA PRO A 78 -7.58 -2.18 5.56
C PRO A 78 -8.95 -2.82 5.32
N LEU A 79 -8.95 -3.93 4.60
CA LEU A 79 -10.17 -4.71 4.39
C LEU A 79 -10.33 -5.71 5.53
N ASP A 80 -11.57 -5.85 6.01
CA ASP A 80 -11.90 -6.84 7.03
C ASP A 80 -11.63 -8.24 6.47
N PRO A 81 -10.84 -9.07 7.17
CA PRO A 81 -10.52 -10.41 6.66
C PRO A 81 -11.73 -11.32 6.55
N LYS A 82 -12.81 -11.02 7.25
CA LYS A 82 -14.03 -11.82 7.20
C LYS A 82 -14.98 -11.40 6.09
N THR A 83 -15.20 -10.09 5.93
CA THR A 83 -16.21 -9.57 4.99
C THR A 83 -15.62 -8.96 3.73
N GLY A 84 -14.34 -8.56 3.74
CA GLY A 84 -13.73 -7.86 2.62
C GLY A 84 -14.09 -6.39 2.53
N ASP A 85 -14.84 -5.85 3.50
CA ASP A 85 -15.21 -4.44 3.54
C ASP A 85 -14.15 -3.60 4.26
N PRO A 86 -14.04 -2.30 3.95
CA PRO A 86 -13.13 -1.43 4.69
C PRO A 86 -13.51 -1.35 6.16
N THR A 87 -12.54 -1.39 7.04
CA THR A 87 -12.75 -1.35 8.47
C THR A 87 -11.71 -0.50 9.16
N ARG A 88 -12.07 0.02 10.33
CA ARG A 88 -11.10 0.62 11.24
C ARG A 88 -10.34 -0.47 11.96
N VAL A 89 -9.11 -0.17 12.31
CA VAL A 89 -8.23 -1.10 13.01
C VAL A 89 -8.23 -0.77 14.49
N GLY A 90 -8.53 -1.75 15.30
CA GLY A 90 -8.32 -1.71 16.74
C GLY A 90 -7.16 -2.60 17.13
N THR A 91 -6.87 -2.63 18.42
CA THR A 91 -5.82 -3.46 18.99
C THR A 91 -6.41 -4.33 20.08
N THR A 92 -6.04 -5.59 20.10
CA THR A 92 -6.39 -6.51 21.20
C THR A 92 -5.16 -7.33 21.55
N THR A 93 -5.28 -8.12 22.62
CA THR A 93 -4.23 -9.01 23.05
C THR A 93 -4.69 -10.45 22.80
N ASP A 94 -3.83 -11.25 22.16
CA ASP A 94 -4.13 -12.66 21.94
C ASP A 94 -3.88 -13.50 23.20
N GLU A 95 -4.08 -14.82 23.11
CA GLU A 95 -3.89 -15.73 24.23
C GLU A 95 -2.43 -15.76 24.71
N GLY A 96 -1.47 -15.48 23.84
CA GLY A 96 -0.06 -15.42 24.17
C GLY A 96 0.41 -14.08 24.71
N GLY A 97 -0.49 -13.12 24.92
CA GLY A 97 -0.16 -11.81 25.44
C GLY A 97 0.37 -10.83 24.38
N ARG A 98 0.37 -11.20 23.13
CA ARG A 98 0.82 -10.33 22.04
C ARG A 98 -0.28 -9.40 21.59
N ARG A 99 0.11 -8.17 21.26
CA ARG A 99 -0.83 -7.22 20.66
C ARG A 99 -1.07 -7.58 19.20
N VAL A 100 -2.33 -7.70 18.83
CA VAL A 100 -2.73 -7.98 17.47
C VAL A 100 -3.71 -6.92 17.00
N ARG A 101 -3.72 -6.71 15.69
CA ARG A 101 -4.68 -5.83 15.06
C ARG A 101 -5.99 -6.57 14.90
N LEU A 102 -7.09 -5.88 15.10
CA LEU A 102 -8.42 -6.44 14.83
C LEU A 102 -9.25 -5.50 13.99
N ALA A 103 -10.12 -6.07 13.18
CA ALA A 103 -11.11 -5.33 12.41
C ALA A 103 -12.25 -4.95 13.34
N ARG A 104 -12.46 -3.66 13.56
CA ARG A 104 -13.51 -3.21 14.46
C ARG A 104 -14.92 -3.54 13.98
N ARG A 105 -15.06 -3.74 12.66
CA ARG A 105 -16.33 -4.07 12.05
C ARG A 105 -16.87 -5.43 12.51
N THR A 106 -16.02 -6.44 12.57
CA THR A 106 -16.40 -7.82 12.91
C THR A 106 -15.68 -8.37 14.13
N GLY A 107 -14.63 -7.72 14.60
CA GLY A 107 -13.80 -8.24 15.68
C GLY A 107 -12.80 -9.28 15.26
N GLU A 108 -12.65 -9.54 13.96
CA GLU A 108 -11.67 -10.51 13.46
C GLU A 108 -10.25 -9.96 13.52
N ALA A 109 -9.29 -10.81 13.92
CA ALA A 109 -7.90 -10.43 13.94
C ALA A 109 -7.31 -10.42 12.52
N PHE A 110 -6.44 -9.46 12.26
CA PHE A 110 -5.62 -9.47 11.05
C PHE A 110 -4.45 -10.42 11.23
N GLU A 111 -4.14 -11.12 10.18
CA GLU A 111 -2.97 -11.97 10.13
C GLU A 111 -1.67 -11.18 10.00
#